data_b63cd7b9fd9a966470c6d0ef4b612797
#
_entry.id   b63cd7b9fd9a966470c6d0ef4b612797
#
_cell.length_a   1.000
_cell.length_b   1.000
_cell.length_c   1.000
_cell.angle_alpha   90.00
_cell.angle_beta   90.00
_cell.angle_gamma   90.00
#
_symmetry.space_group_name_H-M   'P 1'
#
loop_
_entity.id
_entity.type
_entity.pdbx_description
1 polymer ?
#
loop_
_entity_poly.entity_id
_entity_poly.type
_entity_poly.pdbx_seq_one_letter_code
_entity_poly.pdbx_strand_id
1 'polypeptide(L)'
;MNSKALKDVKVLDFTHYVSGPYCTKLLGDYGADVIKIERPITGDPCRQLPPFEEARQSPQTGLLFKYLNTNKKSLEIDLKSEFGRNAVEQLAMDTDILVENFRPGVLNSFGLTKEKLRHLNPNLVVVSISNFGQTGPYRDFKANDLIFYALGGLMYIFGSTDKAPIKHALRQAQFKAGTNAASAALMAYYKTLTSGSGEEIDISIQESISASVRDATTSYATSGVVRTRQSPMNGEIPRTPIEVRDGYVVPITFGSTDWSKTADLLECEELYNPKFTTPEGRRENAQEFEELVRSAFRVKGKQELFYGAHSHRELVYGLVQDAADLLENPQYQHDGYFQKLEGNISSETQFPGRPFHLSKTPWEIRTSAPKLGQHNDEILIKKIKLSTEYPADTGSNDGQ
;
A
#
# COMPACT_ATOMS: atom_id res chain seq x y z
N MET A 1 22.55 15.06 -16.80
CA MET A 1 21.09 14.97 -16.53
C MET A 1 20.79 13.55 -16.08
N ASN A 2 20.39 13.34 -14.84
CA ASN A 2 20.01 12.01 -14.38
C ASN A 2 18.72 11.59 -15.10
N SER A 3 18.82 10.63 -16.01
CA SER A 3 17.68 10.02 -16.68
C SER A 3 16.84 9.27 -15.64
N LYS A 4 15.52 9.51 -15.57
CA LYS A 4 14.61 8.73 -14.71
C LYS A 4 14.31 7.38 -15.35
N ALA A 5 14.02 6.35 -14.55
CA ALA A 5 13.79 5.00 -15.06
C ALA A 5 12.60 4.94 -16.04
N LEU A 6 11.55 5.72 -15.78
CA LEU A 6 10.31 5.74 -16.56
C LEU A 6 10.05 7.09 -17.25
N LYS A 7 11.11 7.86 -17.58
CA LYS A 7 10.98 9.22 -18.12
C LYS A 7 10.17 9.34 -19.42
N ASP A 8 10.13 8.27 -20.19
CA ASP A 8 9.45 8.25 -21.50
C ASP A 8 8.08 7.52 -21.43
N VAL A 9 7.67 7.08 -20.24
CA VAL A 9 6.42 6.34 -20.03
C VAL A 9 5.27 7.33 -19.74
N LYS A 10 4.19 7.22 -20.50
CA LYS A 10 2.98 8.04 -20.37
C LYS A 10 1.87 7.23 -19.74
N VAL A 11 1.29 7.75 -18.66
CA VAL A 11 0.26 7.06 -17.89
C VAL A 11 -1.01 7.89 -17.81
N LEU A 12 -2.14 7.28 -18.13
CA LEU A 12 -3.47 7.85 -17.95
C LEU A 12 -4.13 7.22 -16.72
N ASP A 13 -4.39 8.04 -15.71
CA ASP A 13 -4.84 7.61 -14.37
C ASP A 13 -6.32 7.96 -14.17
N PHE A 14 -7.23 6.98 -14.29
CA PHE A 14 -8.67 7.12 -14.01
C PHE A 14 -9.04 6.70 -12.59
N THR A 15 -8.07 6.56 -11.72
CA THR A 15 -8.27 5.89 -10.44
C THR A 15 -8.70 6.84 -9.32
N HIS A 16 -9.33 6.26 -8.30
CA HIS A 16 -9.76 6.95 -7.09
C HIS A 16 -9.30 6.20 -5.84
N TYR A 17 -9.34 6.86 -4.69
CA TYR A 17 -9.03 6.35 -3.35
C TYR A 17 -7.56 5.92 -3.20
N VAL A 18 -7.23 4.61 -3.17
CA VAL A 18 -5.91 4.12 -2.77
C VAL A 18 -5.25 3.21 -3.79
N SER A 19 -5.88 2.10 -4.18
CA SER A 19 -5.22 1.04 -4.95
C SER A 19 -4.63 1.53 -6.29
N GLY A 20 -5.47 2.16 -7.10
CA GLY A 20 -5.03 2.72 -8.36
C GLY A 20 -4.11 3.93 -8.22
N PRO A 21 -4.46 4.94 -7.38
CA PRO A 21 -3.56 6.07 -7.16
C PRO A 21 -2.17 5.67 -6.64
N TYR A 22 -2.07 4.61 -5.84
CA TYR A 22 -0.78 4.09 -5.39
C TYR A 22 0.00 3.40 -6.52
N CYS A 23 -0.69 2.65 -7.40
CA CYS A 23 -0.08 2.11 -8.61
C CYS A 23 0.55 3.21 -9.46
N THR A 24 -0.23 4.24 -9.80
CA THR A 24 0.22 5.34 -10.67
C THR A 24 1.21 6.28 -9.98
N LYS A 25 1.16 6.40 -8.63
CA LYS A 25 2.21 7.06 -7.83
C LYS A 25 3.55 6.37 -8.02
N LEU A 26 3.61 5.03 -7.89
CA LEU A 26 4.85 4.29 -8.08
C LEU A 26 5.45 4.54 -9.46
N LEU A 27 4.63 4.58 -10.51
CA LEU A 27 5.09 4.90 -11.86
C LEU A 27 5.58 6.35 -11.95
N GLY A 28 4.81 7.31 -11.43
CA GLY A 28 5.13 8.74 -11.46
C GLY A 28 6.41 9.08 -10.69
N ASP A 29 6.60 8.50 -9.49
CA ASP A 29 7.75 8.78 -8.66
C ASP A 29 9.08 8.25 -9.25
N TYR A 30 9.01 7.25 -10.13
CA TYR A 30 10.16 6.77 -10.91
C TYR A 30 10.26 7.41 -12.30
N GLY A 31 9.43 8.41 -12.61
CA GLY A 31 9.65 9.30 -13.75
C GLY A 31 8.55 9.36 -14.80
N ALA A 32 7.54 8.51 -14.76
CA ALA A 32 6.45 8.52 -15.73
C ALA A 32 5.70 9.87 -15.75
N ASP A 33 5.21 10.28 -16.93
CA ASP A 33 4.29 11.42 -17.11
C ASP A 33 2.87 10.94 -16.85
N VAL A 34 2.35 11.22 -15.65
CA VAL A 34 1.04 10.73 -15.19
C VAL A 34 0.00 11.84 -15.27
N ILE A 35 -1.04 11.63 -16.08
CA ILE A 35 -2.23 12.48 -16.15
C ILE A 35 -3.37 11.80 -15.41
N LYS A 36 -3.78 12.38 -14.29
CA LYS A 36 -4.93 11.94 -13.50
C LYS A 36 -6.20 12.62 -14.01
N ILE A 37 -7.15 11.81 -14.42
CA ILE A 37 -8.48 12.24 -14.88
C ILE A 37 -9.39 12.34 -13.66
N GLU A 38 -9.93 13.52 -13.43
CA GLU A 38 -10.79 13.78 -12.28
C GLU A 38 -12.13 14.38 -12.74
N ARG A 39 -13.19 13.98 -12.06
CA ARG A 39 -14.53 14.54 -12.34
C ARG A 39 -14.62 15.99 -11.86
N PRO A 40 -15.44 16.81 -12.51
CA PRO A 40 -15.61 18.21 -12.16
C PRO A 40 -16.03 18.41 -10.70
N ILE A 41 -15.60 19.54 -10.13
CA ILE A 41 -15.97 20.08 -8.80
C ILE A 41 -15.46 19.22 -7.63
N THR A 42 -15.65 17.90 -7.69
CA THR A 42 -15.40 17.01 -6.54
C THR A 42 -14.05 16.29 -6.61
N GLY A 43 -13.54 16.05 -7.81
CA GLY A 43 -12.29 15.30 -8.03
C GLY A 43 -12.33 13.87 -7.50
N ASP A 44 -11.17 13.38 -7.09
CA ASP A 44 -11.02 12.12 -6.38
C ASP A 44 -11.59 12.23 -4.97
N PRO A 45 -12.48 11.33 -4.54
CA PRO A 45 -13.02 11.34 -3.17
C PRO A 45 -11.96 11.33 -2.07
N CYS A 46 -10.75 10.84 -2.37
CA CYS A 46 -9.63 10.83 -1.42
C CYS A 46 -9.19 12.26 -1.01
N ARG A 47 -9.49 13.30 -1.81
CA ARG A 47 -9.24 14.69 -1.46
C ARG A 47 -9.94 15.12 -0.17
N GLN A 48 -11.08 14.49 0.13
CA GLN A 48 -11.95 14.80 1.27
C GLN A 48 -11.82 13.79 2.42
N LEU A 49 -10.83 12.90 2.38
CA LEU A 49 -10.60 11.92 3.45
C LEU A 49 -9.57 12.41 4.47
N PRO A 50 -9.85 12.27 5.79
CA PRO A 50 -8.87 12.57 6.81
C PRO A 50 -7.67 11.61 6.77
N PRO A 51 -6.54 11.99 7.39
CA PRO A 51 -6.31 13.27 8.09
C PRO A 51 -6.15 14.44 7.12
N PHE A 52 -6.43 15.64 7.62
CA PHE A 52 -6.30 16.90 6.87
C PHE A 52 -5.08 17.67 7.33
N GLU A 53 -4.53 18.51 6.45
CA GLU A 53 -3.38 19.36 6.77
C GLU A 53 -3.70 20.40 7.85
N GLU A 54 -4.91 20.96 7.79
CA GLU A 54 -5.43 21.91 8.77
C GLU A 54 -6.60 21.27 9.53
N ALA A 55 -6.88 21.78 10.72
CA ALA A 55 -8.03 21.33 11.52
C ALA A 55 -9.39 21.56 10.81
N ARG A 56 -9.41 22.29 9.71
CA ARG A 56 -10.59 22.55 8.89
C ARG A 56 -10.60 21.64 7.66
N GLN A 57 -11.69 20.93 7.48
CA GLN A 57 -11.97 20.15 6.28
C GLN A 57 -12.05 21.08 5.07
N SER A 58 -11.11 20.91 4.14
CA SER A 58 -11.12 21.55 2.83
C SER A 58 -10.96 20.49 1.73
N PRO A 59 -11.63 20.61 0.59
CA PRO A 59 -11.53 19.65 -0.53
C PRO A 59 -10.12 19.45 -1.10
N GLN A 60 -9.14 20.19 -0.64
CA GLN A 60 -7.75 20.14 -1.13
C GLN A 60 -6.74 19.68 -0.08
N THR A 61 -7.17 19.38 1.16
CA THR A 61 -6.27 19.21 2.31
C THR A 61 -6.09 17.78 2.80
N GLY A 62 -6.71 16.79 2.15
CA GLY A 62 -6.58 15.38 2.52
C GLY A 62 -5.14 14.88 2.35
N LEU A 63 -4.47 14.55 3.46
CA LEU A 63 -3.06 14.14 3.44
C LEU A 63 -2.83 12.83 2.68
N LEU A 64 -3.80 11.92 2.72
CA LEU A 64 -3.72 10.67 1.95
C LEU A 64 -3.74 10.97 0.43
N PHE A 65 -4.57 11.91 -0.03
CA PHE A 65 -4.57 12.34 -1.43
C PHE A 65 -3.21 12.95 -1.81
N LYS A 66 -2.68 13.82 -0.96
CA LYS A 66 -1.37 14.46 -1.18
C LYS A 66 -0.24 13.44 -1.30
N TYR A 67 -0.24 12.43 -0.43
CA TYR A 67 0.73 11.33 -0.52
C TYR A 67 0.60 10.52 -1.82
N LEU A 68 -0.62 10.14 -2.19
CA LEU A 68 -0.87 9.22 -3.30
C LEU A 68 -0.75 9.86 -4.68
N ASN A 69 -0.72 11.20 -4.78
CA ASN A 69 -0.80 11.88 -6.07
C ASN A 69 0.37 12.84 -6.35
N THR A 70 1.51 12.64 -5.67
CA THR A 70 2.77 13.30 -6.03
C THR A 70 3.15 12.98 -7.48
N ASN A 71 3.84 13.92 -8.14
CA ASN A 71 4.35 13.76 -9.52
C ASN A 71 3.26 13.53 -10.59
N LYS A 72 1.99 13.86 -10.31
CA LYS A 72 0.89 13.74 -11.27
C LYS A 72 0.42 15.10 -11.75
N LYS A 73 -0.14 15.12 -12.94
CA LYS A 73 -0.91 16.24 -13.49
C LYS A 73 -2.41 15.94 -13.29
N SER A 74 -3.21 16.94 -12.92
CA SER A 74 -4.67 16.81 -12.79
C SER A 74 -5.35 17.43 -13.99
N LEU A 75 -6.18 16.65 -14.67
CA LEU A 75 -7.14 17.07 -15.68
C LEU A 75 -8.55 16.88 -15.13
N GLU A 76 -9.23 18.01 -14.87
CA GLU A 76 -10.64 18.03 -14.48
C GLU A 76 -11.51 18.00 -15.74
N ILE A 77 -12.28 16.91 -15.90
CA ILE A 77 -13.09 16.73 -17.11
C ILE A 77 -14.28 15.79 -16.86
N ASP A 78 -15.44 16.11 -17.47
CA ASP A 78 -16.63 15.27 -17.39
C ASP A 78 -16.63 14.20 -18.49
N LEU A 79 -16.40 12.94 -18.11
CA LEU A 79 -16.45 11.80 -19.03
C LEU A 79 -17.84 11.48 -19.57
N LYS A 80 -18.91 12.08 -19.02
CA LYS A 80 -20.27 11.96 -19.57
C LYS A 80 -20.49 12.89 -20.74
N SER A 81 -19.74 13.97 -20.85
CA SER A 81 -19.79 14.90 -21.97
C SER A 81 -19.10 14.32 -23.21
N GLU A 82 -19.55 14.72 -24.39
CA GLU A 82 -18.88 14.35 -25.63
C GLU A 82 -17.46 14.94 -25.70
N PHE A 83 -17.30 16.18 -25.27
CA PHE A 83 -16.01 16.86 -25.19
C PHE A 83 -15.03 16.06 -24.33
N GLY A 84 -15.47 15.63 -23.13
CA GLY A 84 -14.60 14.88 -22.21
C GLY A 84 -14.18 13.53 -22.76
N ARG A 85 -15.10 12.80 -23.40
CA ARG A 85 -14.77 11.54 -24.05
C ARG A 85 -13.76 11.73 -25.19
N ASN A 86 -14.00 12.70 -26.08
CA ASN A 86 -13.11 12.98 -27.20
C ASN A 86 -11.70 13.39 -26.70
N ALA A 87 -11.61 14.20 -25.66
CA ALA A 87 -10.34 14.59 -25.08
C ALA A 87 -9.55 13.39 -24.55
N VAL A 88 -10.23 12.49 -23.84
CA VAL A 88 -9.61 11.28 -23.30
C VAL A 88 -9.20 10.29 -24.39
N GLU A 89 -9.99 10.13 -25.44
CA GLU A 89 -9.65 9.32 -26.60
C GLU A 89 -8.38 9.82 -27.29
N GLN A 90 -8.24 11.12 -27.46
CA GLN A 90 -7.00 11.71 -27.99
C GLN A 90 -5.78 11.47 -27.07
N LEU A 91 -5.96 11.57 -25.74
CA LEU A 91 -4.90 11.24 -24.81
C LEU A 91 -4.50 9.76 -24.88
N ALA A 92 -5.47 8.86 -25.02
CA ALA A 92 -5.24 7.43 -25.08
C ALA A 92 -4.41 7.00 -26.31
N MET A 93 -4.49 7.73 -27.43
CA MET A 93 -3.67 7.46 -28.62
C MET A 93 -2.17 7.58 -28.38
N ASP A 94 -1.76 8.40 -27.42
CA ASP A 94 -0.34 8.67 -27.07
C ASP A 94 -0.01 8.23 -25.63
N THR A 95 -0.69 7.21 -25.10
CA THR A 95 -0.56 6.69 -23.75
C THR A 95 -0.01 5.27 -23.78
N ASP A 96 0.96 4.96 -22.91
CA ASP A 96 1.51 3.61 -22.79
C ASP A 96 0.70 2.75 -21.83
N ILE A 97 0.27 3.33 -20.70
CA ILE A 97 -0.44 2.61 -19.64
C ILE A 97 -1.67 3.40 -19.20
N LEU A 98 -2.83 2.78 -19.24
CA LEU A 98 -4.08 3.29 -18.68
C LEU A 98 -4.40 2.47 -17.42
N VAL A 99 -4.62 3.16 -16.30
CA VAL A 99 -5.01 2.51 -15.02
C VAL A 99 -6.39 3.01 -14.59
N GLU A 100 -7.29 2.07 -14.32
CA GLU A 100 -8.62 2.38 -13.78
C GLU A 100 -8.93 1.50 -12.57
N ASN A 101 -9.76 1.98 -11.65
CA ASN A 101 -10.26 1.18 -10.53
C ASN A 101 -11.75 1.42 -10.25
N PHE A 102 -12.50 1.58 -11.30
CA PHE A 102 -13.96 1.64 -11.25
C PHE A 102 -14.56 0.27 -10.95
N ARG A 103 -15.85 0.23 -10.69
CA ARG A 103 -16.59 -1.03 -10.74
C ARG A 103 -16.57 -1.58 -12.16
N PRO A 104 -16.54 -2.92 -12.31
CA PRO A 104 -16.60 -3.52 -13.64
C PRO A 104 -17.72 -2.95 -14.51
N GLY A 105 -17.38 -2.58 -15.74
CA GLY A 105 -18.31 -2.01 -16.70
C GLY A 105 -18.50 -0.49 -16.65
N VAL A 106 -18.03 0.21 -15.62
CA VAL A 106 -18.17 1.68 -15.52
C VAL A 106 -17.37 2.39 -16.61
N LEU A 107 -16.14 1.99 -16.88
CA LEU A 107 -15.33 2.55 -17.96
C LEU A 107 -16.05 2.40 -19.32
N ASN A 108 -16.65 1.23 -19.56
CA ASN A 108 -17.45 0.97 -20.76
C ASN A 108 -18.67 1.88 -20.85
N SER A 109 -19.31 2.24 -19.72
CA SER A 109 -20.47 3.14 -19.71
C SER A 109 -20.15 4.57 -20.17
N PHE A 110 -18.87 4.95 -20.13
CA PHE A 110 -18.38 6.21 -20.73
C PHE A 110 -18.04 6.08 -22.23
N GLY A 111 -18.28 4.91 -22.84
CA GLY A 111 -17.93 4.65 -24.24
C GLY A 111 -16.43 4.36 -24.45
N LEU A 112 -15.67 4.19 -23.36
CA LEU A 112 -14.25 3.85 -23.38
C LEU A 112 -14.09 2.33 -23.17
N THR A 113 -14.64 1.56 -24.13
CA THR A 113 -14.51 0.10 -24.09
C THR A 113 -13.08 -0.33 -24.41
N LYS A 114 -12.69 -1.50 -23.94
CA LYS A 114 -11.36 -2.05 -24.18
C LYS A 114 -11.10 -2.24 -25.67
N GLU A 115 -12.10 -2.64 -26.44
CA GLU A 115 -12.03 -2.78 -27.90
C GLU A 115 -11.75 -1.44 -28.56
N LYS A 116 -12.45 -0.39 -28.13
CA LYS A 116 -12.24 0.97 -28.66
C LYS A 116 -10.86 1.49 -28.32
N LEU A 117 -10.42 1.34 -27.05
CA LEU A 117 -9.10 1.75 -26.61
C LEU A 117 -7.99 1.03 -27.39
N ARG A 118 -8.14 -0.27 -27.61
CA ARG A 118 -7.21 -1.06 -28.43
C ARG A 118 -7.20 -0.65 -29.90
N HIS A 119 -8.36 -0.25 -30.44
CA HIS A 119 -8.43 0.29 -31.80
C HIS A 119 -7.71 1.64 -31.92
N LEU A 120 -7.85 2.51 -30.93
CA LEU A 120 -7.16 3.80 -30.88
C LEU A 120 -5.65 3.65 -30.69
N ASN A 121 -5.22 2.72 -29.85
CA ASN A 121 -3.83 2.47 -29.57
C ASN A 121 -3.58 0.97 -29.32
N PRO A 122 -3.12 0.23 -30.33
CA PRO A 122 -2.84 -1.20 -30.20
C PRO A 122 -1.77 -1.54 -29.16
N ASN A 123 -0.93 -0.59 -28.79
CA ASN A 123 0.16 -0.76 -27.83
C ASN A 123 -0.26 -0.45 -26.38
N LEU A 124 -1.48 0.05 -26.17
CA LEU A 124 -1.94 0.46 -24.86
C LEU A 124 -2.05 -0.72 -23.89
N VAL A 125 -1.41 -0.60 -22.75
CA VAL A 125 -1.60 -1.50 -21.60
C VAL A 125 -2.76 -0.96 -20.76
N VAL A 126 -3.81 -1.75 -20.54
CA VAL A 126 -4.96 -1.39 -19.72
C VAL A 126 -4.97 -2.19 -18.43
N VAL A 127 -4.88 -1.50 -17.28
CA VAL A 127 -4.87 -2.10 -15.94
C VAL A 127 -6.18 -1.79 -15.24
N SER A 128 -6.99 -2.79 -14.99
CA SER A 128 -8.25 -2.68 -14.24
C SER A 128 -8.08 -3.27 -12.84
N ILE A 129 -8.31 -2.47 -11.80
CA ILE A 129 -8.22 -2.89 -10.40
C ILE A 129 -9.63 -2.88 -9.82
N SER A 130 -10.13 -4.03 -9.38
CA SER A 130 -11.47 -4.12 -8.78
C SER A 130 -11.49 -4.95 -7.52
N ASN A 131 -12.63 -4.97 -6.82
CA ASN A 131 -12.76 -5.70 -5.56
C ASN A 131 -12.45 -7.20 -5.73
N PHE A 132 -13.03 -7.82 -6.78
CA PHE A 132 -13.02 -9.26 -6.98
C PHE A 132 -12.62 -9.69 -8.40
N GLY A 133 -12.08 -8.77 -9.20
CA GLY A 133 -11.79 -8.99 -10.61
C GLY A 133 -12.93 -8.56 -11.53
N GLN A 134 -12.67 -8.61 -12.84
CA GLN A 134 -13.61 -8.18 -13.88
C GLN A 134 -14.64 -9.27 -14.23
N THR A 135 -14.48 -10.48 -13.72
CA THR A 135 -15.34 -11.65 -13.98
C THR A 135 -15.64 -12.42 -12.69
N GLY A 136 -16.43 -13.47 -12.79
CA GLY A 136 -16.76 -14.36 -11.68
C GLY A 136 -17.95 -13.94 -10.83
N PRO A 137 -18.38 -14.81 -9.87
CA PRO A 137 -19.64 -14.67 -9.15
C PRO A 137 -19.70 -13.47 -8.20
N TYR A 138 -18.56 -12.93 -7.77
CA TYR A 138 -18.46 -11.79 -6.84
C TYR A 138 -18.14 -10.46 -7.53
N ARG A 139 -17.99 -10.47 -8.85
CA ARG A 139 -17.60 -9.32 -9.67
C ARG A 139 -18.25 -8.00 -9.24
N ASP A 140 -19.56 -8.01 -9.00
CA ASP A 140 -20.36 -6.81 -8.73
C ASP A 140 -20.57 -6.55 -7.22
N PHE A 141 -19.95 -7.36 -6.34
CA PHE A 141 -20.09 -7.22 -4.90
C PHE A 141 -19.31 -6.01 -4.39
N LYS A 142 -19.91 -5.34 -3.41
CA LYS A 142 -19.25 -4.23 -2.70
C LYS A 142 -18.34 -4.78 -1.62
N ALA A 143 -17.17 -4.20 -1.49
CA ALA A 143 -16.21 -4.55 -0.46
C ALA A 143 -15.42 -3.34 0.03
N ASN A 144 -14.75 -3.51 1.16
CA ASN A 144 -13.76 -2.63 1.71
C ASN A 144 -12.61 -3.47 2.29
N ASP A 145 -11.63 -2.83 2.87
CA ASP A 145 -10.43 -3.48 3.37
C ASP A 145 -10.73 -4.62 4.38
N LEU A 146 -11.74 -4.44 5.24
CA LEU A 146 -12.14 -5.47 6.21
C LEU A 146 -12.68 -6.73 5.50
N ILE A 147 -13.49 -6.54 4.48
CA ILE A 147 -14.07 -7.64 3.69
C ILE A 147 -13.00 -8.38 2.89
N PHE A 148 -12.02 -7.66 2.30
CA PHE A 148 -10.91 -8.30 1.59
C PHE A 148 -10.07 -9.20 2.50
N TYR A 149 -9.80 -8.78 3.73
CA TYR A 149 -9.08 -9.60 4.72
C TYR A 149 -9.89 -10.83 5.15
N ALA A 150 -11.21 -10.68 5.33
CA ALA A 150 -12.09 -11.79 5.68
C ALA A 150 -12.18 -12.83 4.57
N LEU A 151 -12.55 -12.40 3.36
CA LEU A 151 -12.72 -13.28 2.20
C LEU A 151 -11.41 -13.77 1.61
N GLY A 152 -10.32 -13.04 1.79
CA GLY A 152 -8.97 -13.42 1.35
C GLY A 152 -8.25 -14.38 2.30
N GLY A 153 -8.88 -14.80 3.41
CA GLY A 153 -8.37 -15.81 4.34
C GLY A 153 -7.33 -15.33 5.35
N LEU A 154 -6.71 -14.16 5.14
CA LEU A 154 -5.64 -13.68 6.03
C LEU A 154 -6.16 -13.38 7.45
N MET A 155 -7.39 -12.90 7.57
CA MET A 155 -8.01 -12.61 8.86
C MET A 155 -8.17 -13.87 9.73
N TYR A 156 -8.39 -15.03 9.12
CA TYR A 156 -8.59 -16.29 9.86
C TYR A 156 -7.33 -16.73 10.63
N ILE A 157 -6.16 -16.45 10.08
CA ILE A 157 -4.85 -16.85 10.66
C ILE A 157 -4.15 -15.73 11.43
N PHE A 158 -4.76 -14.54 11.53
CA PHE A 158 -4.14 -13.36 12.12
C PHE A 158 -4.82 -12.95 13.44
N GLY A 159 -4.01 -12.79 14.48
CA GLY A 159 -4.46 -12.48 15.84
C GLY A 159 -4.27 -13.63 16.82
N SER A 160 -4.83 -13.50 18.02
CA SER A 160 -4.77 -14.49 19.09
C SER A 160 -5.99 -15.42 19.06
N THR A 161 -5.83 -16.66 19.56
CA THR A 161 -6.92 -17.67 19.61
C THR A 161 -8.01 -17.32 20.59
N ASP A 162 -7.71 -16.59 21.65
CA ASP A 162 -8.63 -16.13 22.70
C ASP A 162 -9.43 -14.88 22.33
N LYS A 163 -9.16 -14.30 21.16
CA LYS A 163 -9.82 -13.07 20.68
C LYS A 163 -10.43 -13.24 19.30
N ALA A 164 -11.32 -12.34 18.94
CA ALA A 164 -11.87 -12.29 17.60
C ALA A 164 -10.76 -12.07 16.54
N PRO A 165 -10.95 -12.59 15.31
CA PRO A 165 -10.04 -12.32 14.20
C PRO A 165 -9.88 -10.82 13.96
N ILE A 166 -8.65 -10.41 13.62
CA ILE A 166 -8.32 -9.02 13.35
C ILE A 166 -7.69 -8.87 11.95
N LYS A 167 -7.64 -7.63 11.46
CA LYS A 167 -6.90 -7.29 10.25
C LYS A 167 -5.76 -6.31 10.57
N HIS A 168 -4.83 -6.15 9.64
CA HIS A 168 -3.88 -5.05 9.72
C HIS A 168 -4.60 -3.70 9.71
N ALA A 169 -4.02 -2.74 10.41
CA ALA A 169 -4.53 -1.38 10.43
C ALA A 169 -4.58 -0.75 9.01
N LEU A 170 -5.35 0.31 8.86
CA LEU A 170 -5.47 1.11 7.65
C LEU A 170 -5.95 0.30 6.42
N ARG A 171 -5.45 0.63 5.21
CA ARG A 171 -5.94 0.14 3.91
C ARG A 171 -4.92 -0.77 3.20
N GLN A 172 -4.32 -1.72 3.91
CA GLN A 172 -3.19 -2.51 3.41
C GLN A 172 -3.55 -3.42 2.21
N ALA A 173 -4.81 -3.90 2.12
CA ALA A 173 -5.26 -4.67 0.96
C ALA A 173 -5.17 -3.84 -0.34
N GLN A 174 -5.58 -2.58 -0.25
CA GLN A 174 -5.55 -1.67 -1.40
C GLN A 174 -4.12 -1.28 -1.79
N PHE A 175 -3.23 -1.02 -0.83
CA PHE A 175 -1.81 -0.77 -1.11
C PHE A 175 -1.15 -1.98 -1.77
N LYS A 176 -1.43 -3.18 -1.29
CA LYS A 176 -0.90 -4.41 -1.89
C LYS A 176 -1.37 -4.61 -3.33
N ALA A 177 -2.66 -4.41 -3.59
CA ALA A 177 -3.20 -4.49 -4.94
C ALA A 177 -2.58 -3.41 -5.86
N GLY A 178 -2.35 -2.19 -5.36
CA GLY A 178 -1.66 -1.13 -6.09
C GLY A 178 -0.22 -1.49 -6.46
N THR A 179 0.52 -2.14 -5.54
CA THR A 179 1.87 -2.65 -5.84
C THR A 179 1.84 -3.74 -6.91
N ASN A 180 0.92 -4.71 -6.80
CA ASN A 180 0.75 -5.77 -7.80
C ASN A 180 0.40 -5.16 -9.17
N ALA A 181 -0.49 -4.17 -9.20
CA ALA A 181 -0.89 -3.48 -10.42
C ALA A 181 0.29 -2.74 -11.07
N ALA A 182 1.12 -2.04 -10.30
CA ALA A 182 2.33 -1.37 -10.82
C ALA A 182 3.32 -2.38 -11.41
N SER A 183 3.55 -3.50 -10.73
CA SER A 183 4.43 -4.57 -11.22
C SER A 183 3.89 -5.18 -12.52
N ALA A 184 2.60 -5.52 -12.56
CA ALA A 184 1.96 -6.09 -13.75
C ALA A 184 1.96 -5.12 -14.93
N ALA A 185 1.67 -3.84 -14.67
CA ALA A 185 1.72 -2.77 -15.67
C ALA A 185 3.10 -2.68 -16.34
N LEU A 186 4.18 -2.72 -15.55
CA LEU A 186 5.55 -2.67 -16.07
C LEU A 186 5.93 -3.94 -16.84
N MET A 187 5.50 -5.13 -16.41
CA MET A 187 5.72 -6.38 -17.14
C MET A 187 5.04 -6.34 -18.51
N ALA A 188 3.77 -5.90 -18.57
CA ALA A 188 3.05 -5.78 -19.82
C ALA A 188 3.62 -4.68 -20.71
N TYR A 189 4.00 -3.53 -20.16
CA TYR A 189 4.68 -2.48 -20.90
C TYR A 189 6.00 -2.96 -21.50
N TYR A 190 6.82 -3.68 -20.71
CA TYR A 190 8.06 -4.26 -21.23
C TYR A 190 7.81 -5.24 -22.38
N LYS A 191 6.78 -6.10 -22.28
CA LYS A 191 6.35 -6.96 -23.37
C LYS A 191 5.96 -6.14 -24.62
N THR A 192 5.22 -5.06 -24.44
CA THR A 192 4.78 -4.19 -25.53
C THR A 192 5.96 -3.60 -26.33
N LEU A 193 7.06 -3.23 -25.67
CA LEU A 193 8.26 -2.72 -26.33
C LEU A 193 8.88 -3.72 -27.33
N THR A 194 8.63 -5.02 -27.16
CA THR A 194 9.16 -6.08 -28.02
C THR A 194 8.13 -6.67 -28.96
N SER A 195 6.87 -6.75 -28.55
CA SER A 195 5.79 -7.37 -29.32
C SER A 195 4.99 -6.38 -30.19
N GLY A 196 5.05 -5.08 -29.89
CA GLY A 196 4.20 -4.07 -30.51
C GLY A 196 2.70 -4.27 -30.22
N SER A 197 2.35 -4.93 -29.12
CA SER A 197 0.96 -5.22 -28.75
C SER A 197 0.73 -5.04 -27.26
N GLY A 198 -0.20 -4.16 -26.91
CA GLY A 198 -0.64 -3.93 -25.56
C GLY A 198 -1.37 -5.11 -24.93
N GLU A 199 -1.69 -5.04 -23.66
CA GLU A 199 -2.31 -6.11 -22.89
C GLU A 199 -3.35 -5.59 -21.91
N GLU A 200 -4.34 -6.39 -21.59
CA GLU A 200 -5.33 -6.13 -20.56
C GLU A 200 -4.95 -6.89 -19.29
N ILE A 201 -4.93 -6.17 -18.17
CA ILE A 201 -4.57 -6.69 -16.87
C ILE A 201 -5.77 -6.56 -15.94
N ASP A 202 -6.15 -7.65 -15.29
CA ASP A 202 -7.19 -7.69 -14.26
C ASP A 202 -6.56 -7.93 -12.90
N ILE A 203 -6.73 -7.01 -11.97
CA ILE A 203 -6.23 -7.09 -10.60
C ILE A 203 -7.40 -7.16 -9.63
N SER A 204 -7.55 -8.30 -8.96
CA SER A 204 -8.47 -8.48 -7.83
C SER A 204 -7.79 -8.11 -6.51
N ILE A 205 -8.39 -7.20 -5.75
CA ILE A 205 -7.90 -6.83 -4.40
C ILE A 205 -7.99 -8.04 -3.46
N GLN A 206 -9.07 -8.84 -3.55
CA GLN A 206 -9.21 -10.07 -2.77
C GLN A 206 -8.07 -11.05 -3.07
N GLU A 207 -7.77 -11.34 -4.32
CA GLU A 207 -6.70 -12.26 -4.71
C GLU A 207 -5.33 -11.76 -4.27
N SER A 208 -5.12 -10.45 -4.33
CA SER A 208 -3.90 -9.82 -3.80
C SER A 208 -3.69 -10.12 -2.31
N ILE A 209 -4.75 -10.19 -1.50
CA ILE A 209 -4.66 -10.61 -0.09
C ILE A 209 -4.50 -12.13 0.02
N SER A 210 -5.26 -12.91 -0.74
CA SER A 210 -5.19 -14.38 -0.70
C SER A 210 -3.78 -14.91 -1.02
N ALA A 211 -3.02 -14.22 -1.85
CA ALA A 211 -1.62 -14.54 -2.12
C ALA A 211 -0.71 -14.48 -0.86
N SER A 212 -1.17 -13.84 0.24
CA SER A 212 -0.43 -13.82 1.52
C SER A 212 -0.62 -15.08 2.37
N VAL A 213 -1.64 -15.89 2.08
CA VAL A 213 -1.96 -17.11 2.85
C VAL A 213 -1.51 -18.41 2.15
N ARG A 214 -0.58 -18.29 1.19
CA ARG A 214 -0.08 -19.43 0.38
C ARG A 214 0.35 -20.63 1.23
N ASP A 215 1.05 -20.40 2.34
CA ASP A 215 1.55 -21.46 3.21
C ASP A 215 0.39 -22.19 3.92
N ALA A 216 -0.67 -21.46 4.29
CA ALA A 216 -1.87 -22.05 4.90
C ALA A 216 -2.68 -22.86 3.88
N THR A 217 -2.84 -22.34 2.67
CA THR A 217 -3.55 -23.05 1.58
C THR A 217 -2.77 -24.30 1.12
N THR A 218 -1.45 -24.21 0.99
CA THR A 218 -0.59 -25.34 0.64
C THR A 218 -0.62 -26.41 1.74
N SER A 219 -0.53 -26.02 3.02
CA SER A 219 -0.63 -26.94 4.15
C SER A 219 -1.95 -27.71 4.12
N TYR A 220 -3.07 -27.02 3.90
CA TYR A 220 -4.37 -27.69 3.78
C TYR A 220 -4.43 -28.63 2.56
N ALA A 221 -3.97 -28.19 1.41
CA ALA A 221 -3.98 -29.00 0.17
C ALA A 221 -3.14 -30.29 0.27
N THR A 222 -2.03 -30.26 1.04
CA THR A 222 -1.11 -31.41 1.15
C THR A 222 -1.40 -32.33 2.33
N SER A 223 -1.91 -31.81 3.44
CA SER A 223 -2.06 -32.57 4.70
C SER A 223 -3.46 -32.48 5.33
N GLY A 224 -4.39 -31.72 4.74
CA GLY A 224 -5.72 -31.46 5.33
C GLY A 224 -5.68 -30.58 6.58
N VAL A 225 -4.52 -30.05 6.97
CA VAL A 225 -4.38 -29.25 8.19
C VAL A 225 -4.82 -27.82 7.94
N VAL A 226 -5.87 -27.40 8.65
CA VAL A 226 -6.31 -26.01 8.68
C VAL A 226 -5.43 -25.21 9.66
N ARG A 227 -4.60 -24.31 9.13
CA ARG A 227 -3.84 -23.40 9.99
C ARG A 227 -4.77 -22.39 10.65
N THR A 228 -4.62 -22.22 11.96
CA THR A 228 -5.38 -21.27 12.76
C THR A 228 -4.45 -20.21 13.35
N ARG A 229 -5.03 -19.22 14.01
CA ARG A 229 -4.28 -18.31 14.89
C ARG A 229 -3.53 -19.13 15.95
N GLN A 230 -2.37 -18.67 16.36
CA GLN A 230 -1.55 -19.38 17.34
C GLN A 230 -1.83 -18.84 18.74
N SER A 231 -1.75 -19.73 19.73
CA SER A 231 -1.69 -19.32 21.13
C SER A 231 -0.38 -18.57 21.38
N PRO A 232 -0.40 -17.51 22.19
CA PRO A 232 0.78 -16.65 22.38
C PRO A 232 1.99 -17.35 22.95
N MET A 233 1.81 -18.35 23.80
CA MET A 233 2.90 -19.11 24.44
C MET A 233 2.49 -20.56 24.68
N ASN A 234 3.46 -21.44 24.61
CA ASN A 234 3.31 -22.87 24.92
C ASN A 234 4.67 -23.46 25.40
N GLY A 235 5.27 -22.81 26.40
CA GLY A 235 6.61 -23.14 26.87
C GLY A 235 7.73 -22.79 25.89
N GLU A 236 7.42 -22.06 24.85
CA GLU A 236 8.37 -21.52 23.87
C GLU A 236 8.49 -20.00 24.03
N ILE A 237 9.56 -19.40 23.49
CA ILE A 237 9.62 -17.94 23.38
C ILE A 237 8.43 -17.47 22.56
N PRO A 238 7.68 -16.48 23.07
CA PRO A 238 6.54 -15.97 22.36
C PRO A 238 6.99 -15.40 21.02
N ARG A 239 6.35 -15.87 19.95
CA ARG A 239 6.40 -15.24 18.62
C ARG A 239 5.42 -14.07 18.55
N THR A 240 5.13 -13.47 19.69
CA THR A 240 4.18 -12.37 19.89
C THR A 240 4.87 -11.25 20.65
N PRO A 241 4.41 -10.00 20.51
CA PRO A 241 4.94 -8.90 21.31
C PRO A 241 4.83 -9.17 22.81
N ILE A 242 5.92 -8.91 23.53
CA ILE A 242 5.98 -8.97 25.00
C ILE A 242 6.01 -7.53 25.53
N GLU A 243 5.22 -7.28 26.58
CA GLU A 243 5.21 -6.02 27.29
C GLU A 243 6.53 -5.79 28.03
N VAL A 244 7.08 -4.59 27.88
CA VAL A 244 8.27 -4.10 28.59
C VAL A 244 7.92 -2.78 29.26
N ARG A 245 8.85 -2.19 30.02
CA ARG A 245 8.61 -0.98 30.81
C ARG A 245 8.02 0.20 30.00
N ASP A 246 8.41 0.33 28.75
CA ASP A 246 8.12 1.48 27.87
C ASP A 246 7.51 1.09 26.52
N GLY A 247 6.84 -0.06 26.44
CA GLY A 247 6.16 -0.51 25.24
C GLY A 247 6.18 -2.03 25.04
N TYR A 248 6.54 -2.47 23.82
CA TYR A 248 6.60 -3.88 23.47
C TYR A 248 7.85 -4.21 22.66
N VAL A 249 8.35 -5.43 22.84
CA VAL A 249 9.38 -6.02 21.99
C VAL A 249 8.91 -7.35 21.41
N VAL A 250 9.48 -7.75 20.29
CA VAL A 250 9.26 -9.07 19.68
C VAL A 250 10.58 -9.84 19.74
N PRO A 251 10.78 -10.74 20.71
CA PRO A 251 11.93 -11.62 20.74
C PRO A 251 11.72 -12.78 19.76
N ILE A 252 12.74 -13.09 18.96
CA ILE A 252 12.75 -14.26 18.07
C ILE A 252 14.04 -15.02 18.30
N THR A 253 13.95 -16.32 18.56
CA THR A 253 15.10 -17.21 18.58
C THR A 253 15.00 -18.17 17.41
N PHE A 254 15.91 -18.04 16.47
CA PHE A 254 16.00 -18.96 15.34
C PHE A 254 16.66 -20.28 15.80
N GLY A 255 15.82 -21.28 16.04
CA GLY A 255 16.29 -22.65 16.25
C GLY A 255 17.18 -22.90 17.48
N SER A 256 17.49 -21.87 18.27
CA SER A 256 18.23 -22.05 19.51
C SER A 256 17.31 -22.52 20.61
N THR A 257 17.69 -23.63 21.22
CA THR A 257 17.07 -24.13 22.46
C THR A 257 17.76 -23.59 23.72
N ASP A 258 18.89 -22.90 23.53
CA ASP A 258 19.68 -22.33 24.61
C ASP A 258 19.09 -21.00 25.09
N TRP A 259 18.61 -21.01 26.32
CA TRP A 259 18.04 -19.85 26.99
C TRP A 259 19.05 -19.05 27.80
N SER A 260 20.27 -19.51 27.91
CA SER A 260 21.30 -18.84 28.73
C SER A 260 21.50 -17.39 28.31
N LYS A 261 21.61 -17.14 27.00
CA LYS A 261 21.78 -15.80 26.45
C LYS A 261 20.59 -14.88 26.71
N THR A 262 19.38 -15.43 26.70
CA THR A 262 18.18 -14.67 27.07
C THR A 262 18.14 -14.39 28.55
N ALA A 263 18.51 -15.37 29.38
CA ALA A 263 18.63 -15.20 30.83
C ALA A 263 19.68 -14.14 31.20
N ASP A 264 20.83 -14.16 30.52
CA ASP A 264 21.88 -13.13 30.65
C ASP A 264 21.37 -11.74 30.29
N LEU A 265 20.69 -11.60 29.12
CA LEU A 265 20.16 -10.34 28.67
C LEU A 265 19.10 -9.78 29.62
N LEU A 266 18.28 -10.67 30.19
CA LEU A 266 17.22 -10.28 31.12
C LEU A 266 17.74 -10.13 32.56
N GLU A 267 18.97 -10.54 32.83
CA GLU A 267 19.56 -10.59 34.19
C GLU A 267 18.66 -11.38 35.17
N CYS A 268 18.14 -12.52 34.69
CA CYS A 268 17.16 -13.34 35.42
C CYS A 268 17.76 -14.73 35.71
N GLU A 269 18.30 -14.90 36.91
CA GLU A 269 18.98 -16.15 37.35
C GLU A 269 18.02 -17.35 37.41
N GLU A 270 16.74 -17.12 37.67
CA GLU A 270 15.72 -18.16 37.75
C GLU A 270 15.53 -18.89 36.42
N LEU A 271 15.84 -18.26 35.30
CA LEU A 271 15.78 -18.86 33.95
C LEU A 271 16.87 -19.93 33.72
N TYR A 272 17.91 -20.00 34.57
CA TYR A 272 18.92 -21.07 34.56
C TYR A 272 18.46 -22.34 35.24
N ASN A 273 17.27 -22.36 35.87
CA ASN A 273 16.77 -23.55 36.50
C ASN A 273 16.74 -24.72 35.50
N PRO A 274 17.29 -25.92 35.87
CA PRO A 274 17.34 -27.08 34.97
C PRO A 274 16.02 -27.46 34.32
N LYS A 275 14.89 -27.19 34.97
CA LYS A 275 13.54 -27.41 34.36
C LYS A 275 13.22 -26.54 33.15
N PHE A 276 13.96 -25.43 32.96
CA PHE A 276 13.75 -24.52 31.80
C PHE A 276 14.82 -24.66 30.73
N THR A 277 15.84 -25.46 30.92
CA THR A 277 16.96 -25.61 29.97
C THR A 277 16.56 -26.41 28.71
N THR A 278 15.57 -27.30 28.83
CA THR A 278 15.09 -28.10 27.70
C THR A 278 13.72 -27.64 27.20
N PRO A 279 13.40 -27.82 25.89
CA PRO A 279 12.06 -27.53 25.37
C PRO A 279 10.95 -28.30 26.10
N GLU A 280 11.22 -29.56 26.47
CA GLU A 280 10.29 -30.43 27.18
C GLU A 280 9.99 -29.87 28.57
N GLY A 281 11.03 -29.55 29.33
CA GLY A 281 10.88 -28.99 30.65
C GLY A 281 10.13 -27.65 30.68
N ARG A 282 10.38 -26.80 29.71
CA ARG A 282 9.60 -25.54 29.53
C ARG A 282 8.14 -25.80 29.24
N ARG A 283 7.82 -26.80 28.39
CA ARG A 283 6.42 -27.17 28.11
C ARG A 283 5.70 -27.74 29.32
N GLU A 284 6.38 -28.59 30.08
CA GLU A 284 5.82 -29.15 31.31
C GLU A 284 5.58 -28.11 32.40
N ASN A 285 6.39 -27.03 32.42
CA ASN A 285 6.29 -25.91 33.36
C ASN A 285 5.87 -24.60 32.67
N ALA A 286 5.04 -24.67 31.63
CA ALA A 286 4.79 -23.56 30.75
C ALA A 286 4.26 -22.32 31.46
N GLN A 287 3.34 -22.47 32.40
CA GLN A 287 2.76 -21.33 33.11
C GLN A 287 3.82 -20.60 33.97
N GLU A 288 4.60 -21.34 34.75
CA GLU A 288 5.64 -20.75 35.60
C GLU A 288 6.72 -20.07 34.73
N PHE A 289 7.14 -20.75 33.65
CA PHE A 289 8.10 -20.20 32.71
C PHE A 289 7.59 -18.91 32.08
N GLU A 290 6.32 -18.88 31.66
CA GLU A 290 5.69 -17.70 31.04
C GLU A 290 5.61 -16.52 32.01
N GLU A 291 5.18 -16.76 33.25
CA GLU A 291 5.10 -15.73 34.28
C GLU A 291 6.48 -15.13 34.58
N LEU A 292 7.51 -15.99 34.71
CA LEU A 292 8.89 -15.58 34.94
C LEU A 292 9.44 -14.73 33.79
N VAL A 293 9.30 -15.21 32.57
CA VAL A 293 9.74 -14.48 31.36
C VAL A 293 9.05 -13.13 31.26
N ARG A 294 7.73 -13.07 31.42
CA ARG A 294 6.97 -11.80 31.34
C ARG A 294 7.40 -10.83 32.43
N SER A 295 7.66 -11.31 33.63
CA SER A 295 8.14 -10.47 34.74
C SER A 295 9.51 -9.89 34.44
N ALA A 296 10.44 -10.72 33.96
CA ALA A 296 11.79 -10.28 33.60
C ALA A 296 11.81 -9.27 32.45
N PHE A 297 10.95 -9.43 31.42
CA PHE A 297 10.83 -8.46 30.33
C PHE A 297 10.23 -7.13 30.82
N ARG A 298 9.23 -7.16 31.72
CA ARG A 298 8.47 -5.97 32.13
C ARG A 298 9.32 -4.90 32.81
N VAL A 299 10.44 -5.24 33.42
CA VAL A 299 11.34 -4.30 34.11
C VAL A 299 12.38 -3.68 33.18
N LYS A 300 12.56 -4.22 31.97
CA LYS A 300 13.54 -3.77 30.98
C LYS A 300 12.94 -2.75 30.02
N GLY A 301 13.78 -1.88 29.44
CA GLY A 301 13.39 -0.94 28.38
C GLY A 301 13.47 -1.56 26.99
N LYS A 302 12.61 -1.11 26.05
CA LYS A 302 12.58 -1.64 24.68
C LYS A 302 13.91 -1.46 23.95
N GLN A 303 14.56 -0.30 24.07
CA GLN A 303 15.85 -0.02 23.43
C GLN A 303 17.00 -0.81 24.10
N GLU A 304 16.98 -0.92 25.45
CA GLU A 304 17.93 -1.73 26.21
C GLU A 304 17.95 -3.17 25.69
N LEU A 305 16.78 -3.79 25.56
CA LEU A 305 16.65 -5.16 25.05
C LEU A 305 17.05 -5.28 23.58
N PHE A 306 16.69 -4.33 22.73
CA PHE A 306 17.03 -4.37 21.31
C PHE A 306 18.54 -4.31 21.09
N TYR A 307 19.22 -3.32 21.67
CA TYR A 307 20.66 -3.18 21.50
C TYR A 307 21.44 -4.26 22.28
N GLY A 308 20.95 -4.68 23.45
CA GLY A 308 21.53 -5.79 24.18
C GLY A 308 21.46 -7.10 23.40
N ALA A 309 20.33 -7.40 22.78
CA ALA A 309 20.16 -8.59 21.94
C ALA A 309 21.10 -8.60 20.73
N HIS A 310 21.38 -7.44 20.14
CA HIS A 310 22.30 -7.31 18.99
C HIS A 310 23.74 -7.70 19.36
N SER A 311 24.17 -7.49 20.60
CA SER A 311 25.47 -7.93 21.09
C SER A 311 25.59 -9.44 21.21
N HIS A 312 24.46 -10.15 21.28
CA HIS A 312 24.37 -11.62 21.35
C HIS A 312 23.95 -12.15 19.97
N ARG A 313 24.89 -12.65 19.19
CA ARG A 313 24.71 -13.00 17.77
C ARG A 313 23.52 -13.93 17.42
N GLU A 314 22.95 -14.60 18.40
CA GLU A 314 21.84 -15.55 18.22
C GLU A 314 20.50 -14.99 18.71
N LEU A 315 20.47 -13.79 19.30
CA LEU A 315 19.25 -13.14 19.73
C LEU A 315 18.79 -12.10 18.70
N VAL A 316 17.56 -12.22 18.24
CA VAL A 316 16.95 -11.30 17.29
C VAL A 316 15.70 -10.70 17.92
N TYR A 317 15.81 -9.45 18.31
CA TYR A 317 14.71 -8.71 18.92
C TYR A 317 14.26 -7.58 18.02
N GLY A 318 12.93 -7.38 17.90
CA GLY A 318 12.34 -6.25 17.21
C GLY A 318 11.68 -5.28 18.19
N LEU A 319 11.83 -3.99 17.93
CA LEU A 319 11.06 -2.95 18.64
C LEU A 319 9.66 -2.85 18.02
N VAL A 320 8.61 -2.80 18.85
CA VAL A 320 7.31 -2.35 18.40
C VAL A 320 7.33 -0.83 18.46
N GLN A 321 7.32 -0.21 17.28
CA GLN A 321 7.48 1.22 17.09
C GLN A 321 6.14 1.89 16.76
N ASP A 322 5.89 3.04 17.36
CA ASP A 322 4.80 3.93 16.94
C ASP A 322 5.27 4.92 15.86
N ALA A 323 4.40 5.85 15.46
CA ALA A 323 4.73 6.79 14.41
C ALA A 323 5.86 7.79 14.80
N ALA A 324 5.96 8.16 16.07
CA ALA A 324 7.04 9.01 16.56
C ALA A 324 8.37 8.24 16.55
N ASP A 325 8.37 7.02 17.08
CA ASP A 325 9.54 6.13 17.03
C ASP A 325 10.06 5.93 15.59
N LEU A 326 9.14 5.81 14.60
CA LEU A 326 9.53 5.63 13.19
C LEU A 326 10.27 6.86 12.64
N LEU A 327 9.81 8.07 12.99
CA LEU A 327 10.47 9.31 12.54
C LEU A 327 11.85 9.51 13.18
N GLU A 328 12.06 8.98 14.38
CA GLU A 328 13.32 9.05 15.11
C GLU A 328 14.23 7.85 14.86
N ASN A 329 13.76 6.83 14.13
CA ASN A 329 14.51 5.60 13.88
C ASN A 329 15.81 5.89 13.12
N PRO A 330 17.00 5.51 13.68
CA PRO A 330 18.30 5.84 13.10
C PRO A 330 18.48 5.30 11.66
N GLN A 331 17.91 4.13 11.34
CA GLN A 331 18.01 3.55 10.01
C GLN A 331 17.23 4.38 8.99
N TYR A 332 16.00 4.82 9.34
CA TYR A 332 15.20 5.66 8.46
C TYR A 332 15.79 7.06 8.30
N GLN A 333 16.39 7.61 9.35
CA GLN A 333 17.11 8.90 9.27
C GLN A 333 18.33 8.80 8.38
N HIS A 334 19.17 7.77 8.56
CA HIS A 334 20.33 7.51 7.72
C HIS A 334 19.96 7.39 6.24
N ASP A 335 18.89 6.66 5.94
CA ASP A 335 18.46 6.45 4.56
C ASP A 335 17.68 7.64 3.97
N GLY A 336 17.32 8.62 4.79
CA GLY A 336 16.44 9.71 4.39
C GLY A 336 15.09 9.17 3.89
N TYR A 337 14.53 8.17 4.59
CA TYR A 337 13.33 7.48 4.13
C TYR A 337 12.09 8.38 4.17
N PHE A 338 11.90 9.12 5.26
CA PHE A 338 10.80 10.07 5.35
C PHE A 338 11.14 11.36 4.62
N GLN A 339 10.24 11.80 3.75
CA GLN A 339 10.44 12.95 2.88
C GLN A 339 9.47 14.08 3.25
N LYS A 340 9.96 15.31 3.29
CA LYS A 340 9.13 16.51 3.35
C LYS A 340 8.66 16.86 1.94
N LEU A 341 7.39 17.20 1.79
CA LEU A 341 6.86 17.70 0.53
C LEU A 341 6.92 19.22 0.53
N GLU A 342 7.54 19.80 -0.48
CA GLU A 342 7.49 21.25 -0.71
C GLU A 342 6.09 21.66 -1.21
N GLY A 343 5.65 22.87 -0.85
CA GLY A 343 4.36 23.43 -1.26
C GLY A 343 3.39 23.61 -0.08
N ASN A 344 2.09 23.53 -0.33
CA ASN A 344 1.01 23.88 0.60
C ASN A 344 0.84 22.96 1.86
N ILE A 345 1.88 22.29 2.28
CA ILE A 345 1.89 21.42 3.47
C ILE A 345 2.75 22.11 4.53
N SER A 346 2.37 21.98 5.81
CA SER A 346 3.22 22.50 6.90
C SER A 346 4.63 21.93 6.73
N SER A 347 5.65 22.74 7.01
CA SER A 347 7.06 22.38 6.84
C SER A 347 7.49 21.15 7.65
N GLU A 348 6.63 20.68 8.54
CA GLU A 348 6.89 19.54 9.44
C GLU A 348 6.26 18.22 8.93
N THR A 349 5.31 18.27 7.97
CA THR A 349 4.66 17.06 7.49
C THR A 349 5.64 16.19 6.69
N GLN A 350 5.83 14.96 7.15
CA GLN A 350 6.68 13.98 6.52
C GLN A 350 5.86 12.80 6.00
N PHE A 351 6.26 12.27 4.84
CA PHE A 351 5.63 11.10 4.21
C PHE A 351 6.62 9.99 3.99
N PRO A 352 6.19 8.73 4.02
CA PRO A 352 7.02 7.61 3.59
C PRO A 352 7.55 7.84 2.18
N GLY A 353 8.83 7.62 1.99
CA GLY A 353 9.52 7.83 0.72
C GLY A 353 9.56 6.60 -0.17
N ARG A 354 10.75 6.32 -0.70
CA ARG A 354 10.97 5.27 -1.69
C ARG A 354 10.70 3.87 -1.16
N PRO A 355 9.95 3.03 -1.89
CA PRO A 355 9.79 1.62 -1.52
C PRO A 355 11.03 0.77 -1.83
N PHE A 356 11.87 1.22 -2.77
CA PHE A 356 13.15 0.60 -3.13
C PHE A 356 14.09 1.64 -3.76
N HIS A 357 15.39 1.37 -3.74
CA HIS A 357 16.42 2.27 -4.20
C HIS A 357 17.03 1.79 -5.53
N LEU A 358 16.94 2.62 -6.58
CA LEU A 358 17.65 2.43 -7.84
C LEU A 358 18.91 3.29 -7.85
N SER A 359 20.09 2.69 -7.97
CA SER A 359 21.37 3.38 -7.82
C SER A 359 21.66 4.44 -8.88
N LYS A 360 21.09 4.29 -10.09
CA LYS A 360 21.34 5.22 -11.22
C LYS A 360 20.15 6.11 -11.54
N THR A 361 18.93 5.68 -11.22
CA THR A 361 17.69 6.38 -11.54
C THR A 361 16.81 6.46 -10.28
N PRO A 362 17.26 7.22 -9.26
CA PRO A 362 16.62 7.22 -7.96
C PRO A 362 15.19 7.72 -8.02
N TRP A 363 14.38 7.21 -7.10
CA TRP A 363 13.06 7.73 -6.76
C TRP A 363 13.14 9.20 -6.36
N GLU A 364 12.12 9.99 -6.74
CA GLU A 364 12.09 11.41 -6.40
C GLU A 364 10.67 11.98 -6.44
N ILE A 365 10.33 12.77 -5.44
CA ILE A 365 9.16 13.65 -5.50
C ILE A 365 9.61 14.96 -6.16
N ARG A 366 9.21 15.15 -7.41
CA ARG A 366 9.51 16.35 -8.22
C ARG A 366 8.47 17.44 -8.04
N THR A 367 7.23 17.02 -7.83
CA THR A 367 6.08 17.93 -7.64
C THR A 367 5.16 17.37 -6.55
N SER A 368 4.57 18.28 -5.78
CA SER A 368 3.48 17.95 -4.86
C SER A 368 2.23 17.52 -5.63
N ALA A 369 1.27 16.90 -4.92
CA ALA A 369 -0.01 16.54 -5.52
C ALA A 369 -0.72 17.77 -6.11
N PRO A 370 -1.29 17.64 -7.31
CA PRO A 370 -1.90 18.78 -8.01
C PRO A 370 -3.21 19.23 -7.34
N LYS A 371 -3.54 20.52 -7.49
CA LYS A 371 -4.91 21.00 -7.27
C LYS A 371 -5.82 20.42 -8.36
N LEU A 372 -7.12 20.35 -8.07
CA LEU A 372 -8.11 19.88 -9.05
C LEU A 372 -8.05 20.76 -10.31
N GLY A 373 -7.93 20.15 -11.47
CA GLY A 373 -7.85 20.82 -12.77
C GLY A 373 -6.61 21.70 -13.00
N GLN A 374 -5.59 21.58 -12.15
CA GLN A 374 -4.39 22.45 -12.21
C GLN A 374 -3.74 22.49 -13.59
N HIS A 375 -3.87 21.43 -14.36
CA HIS A 375 -3.17 21.28 -15.64
C HIS A 375 -4.12 21.25 -16.85
N ASN A 376 -5.38 21.73 -16.68
CA ASN A 376 -6.37 21.75 -17.76
C ASN A 376 -5.85 22.42 -19.02
N ASP A 377 -5.38 23.66 -18.93
CA ASP A 377 -4.89 24.42 -20.09
C ASP A 377 -3.66 23.76 -20.75
N GLU A 378 -2.74 23.26 -19.92
CA GLU A 378 -1.55 22.57 -20.43
C GLU A 378 -1.92 21.33 -21.24
N ILE A 379 -2.87 20.54 -20.75
CA ILE A 379 -3.25 19.28 -21.37
C ILE A 379 -4.17 19.51 -22.57
N LEU A 380 -5.24 20.28 -22.39
CA LEU A 380 -6.26 20.46 -23.41
C LEU A 380 -5.75 21.29 -24.59
N ILE A 381 -5.05 22.40 -24.34
CA ILE A 381 -4.60 23.32 -25.39
C ILE A 381 -3.27 22.85 -25.97
N LYS A 382 -2.27 22.60 -25.17
CA LYS A 382 -0.90 22.34 -25.62
C LYS A 382 -0.69 20.92 -26.10
N LYS A 383 -1.28 19.92 -25.39
CA LYS A 383 -1.05 18.51 -25.69
C LYS A 383 -2.01 17.95 -26.72
N ILE A 384 -3.32 18.25 -26.63
CA ILE A 384 -4.33 17.71 -27.54
C ILE A 384 -4.94 18.74 -28.49
N LYS A 385 -4.50 19.99 -28.41
CA LYS A 385 -4.88 21.08 -29.34
C LYS A 385 -6.40 21.28 -29.51
N LEU A 386 -7.17 20.99 -28.47
CA LEU A 386 -8.60 21.31 -28.47
C LEU A 386 -8.79 22.82 -28.26
N SER A 387 -9.74 23.41 -28.99
CA SER A 387 -10.12 24.82 -28.82
C SER A 387 -10.66 25.09 -27.44
N THR A 388 -10.37 26.28 -26.90
CA THR A 388 -10.68 26.71 -25.53
C THR A 388 -12.15 27.00 -25.23
N GLU A 389 -13.07 26.68 -26.11
CA GLU A 389 -14.50 26.79 -25.79
C GLU A 389 -14.88 25.66 -24.79
N TYR A 390 -14.43 25.81 -23.54
CA TYR A 390 -15.10 25.20 -22.41
C TYR A 390 -16.56 25.71 -22.46
N PRO A 391 -17.59 24.87 -22.56
CA PRO A 391 -18.93 25.32 -22.27
C PRO A 391 -18.89 25.78 -20.79
N ALA A 392 -18.97 27.11 -20.60
CA ALA A 392 -19.19 27.66 -19.26
C ALA A 392 -20.41 26.91 -18.69
N ASP A 393 -20.23 26.28 -17.58
CA ASP A 393 -21.29 25.55 -16.87
C ASP A 393 -22.40 26.57 -16.59
N THR A 394 -23.42 26.62 -17.47
CA THR A 394 -24.64 27.34 -17.18
C THR A 394 -25.39 26.50 -16.14
N GLY A 395 -25.00 26.69 -14.90
CA GLY A 395 -25.77 26.23 -13.76
C GLY A 395 -27.17 26.88 -13.82
N SER A 396 -28.07 26.29 -14.58
CA SER A 396 -29.48 26.54 -14.44
C SER A 396 -29.94 25.89 -13.13
N ASN A 397 -29.97 26.72 -12.10
CA ASN A 397 -30.90 26.54 -10.99
C ASN A 397 -32.32 26.55 -11.57
N ASP A 398 -32.87 25.40 -11.86
CA ASP A 398 -34.30 25.23 -11.92
C ASP A 398 -34.73 24.37 -10.76
N GLY A 399 -35.18 25.09 -9.72
CA GLY A 399 -35.95 24.51 -8.61
C GLY A 399 -37.27 23.91 -9.13
N GLN A 400 -37.47 22.69 -8.72
CA GLN A 400 -38.75 22.17 -8.20
C GLN A 400 -38.50 20.84 -7.50
#